data_db50724fd95e6f1b69e33254c14fc411
#
_entry.id   db50724fd95e6f1b69e33254c14fc411
#
_cell.length_a   1.000
_cell.length_b   1.000
_cell.length_c   1.000
_cell.angle_alpha   90.00
_cell.angle_beta   90.00
_cell.angle_gamma   90.00
#
_symmetry.space_group_name_H-M   'P 1'
#
loop_
_entity.id
_entity.type
_entity.pdbx_description
1 polymer ?
#
loop_
_entity_poly.entity_id
_entity_poly.type
_entity_poly.pdbx_seq_one_letter_code
_entity_poly.pdbx_strand_id
1 'polypeptide(L)'
;SLVIIKGRRRVGKSRLIEEFLKDKEHLYYETDSETKQSILSSLSRAVSNGFNVSFDSWSDALKYYVSTHPGKRIIAIDEFQYAIKADPDLRIEMQALWDTYLSRNGVMLILCGSSLTSMNSLTGDLKSPLYGRNSLDLTILPFPFRTTVSEDYRRSVERYAVTGGVPYYMSLMTDGEPIDDIIRLTMDMGSPL
;
A
#
# COMPACT_ATOMS: atom_id res chain seq x y z
N SER A 1 -15.58 5.04 4.74
CA SER A 1 -15.33 4.16 3.58
C SER A 1 -14.11 3.28 3.80
N LEU A 2 -14.14 2.04 3.33
CA LEU A 2 -13.02 1.11 3.34
C LEU A 2 -12.53 0.92 1.89
N VAL A 3 -11.24 1.15 1.67
CA VAL A 3 -10.59 1.04 0.35
C VAL A 3 -9.48 0.01 0.43
N ILE A 4 -9.46 -0.91 -0.51
CA ILE A 4 -8.38 -1.89 -0.67
C ILE A 4 -7.60 -1.52 -1.93
N ILE A 5 -6.26 -1.41 -1.80
CA ILE A 5 -5.36 -1.16 -2.92
C ILE A 5 -4.37 -2.32 -3.00
N LYS A 6 -4.34 -3.01 -4.13
CA LYS A 6 -3.44 -4.15 -4.35
C LYS A 6 -2.78 -4.07 -5.72
N GLY A 7 -1.65 -4.74 -5.86
CA GLY A 7 -0.88 -4.77 -7.11
C GLY A 7 0.57 -5.13 -6.85
N ARG A 8 1.29 -5.54 -7.89
CA ARG A 8 2.70 -5.92 -7.78
C ARG A 8 3.54 -4.82 -7.12
N ARG A 9 4.70 -5.19 -6.61
CA ARG A 9 5.71 -4.20 -6.19
C ARG A 9 6.07 -3.27 -7.33
N ARG A 10 6.39 -2.01 -7.01
CA ARG A 10 6.92 -1.00 -7.95
C ARG A 10 5.91 -0.49 -9.01
N VAL A 11 4.61 -0.83 -8.88
CA VAL A 11 3.56 -0.32 -9.79
C VAL A 11 2.99 1.05 -9.40
N GLY A 12 3.49 1.66 -8.31
CA GLY A 12 3.10 3.02 -7.92
C GLY A 12 1.97 3.12 -6.89
N LYS A 13 1.65 2.05 -6.14
CA LYS A 13 0.60 2.05 -5.11
C LYS A 13 0.82 3.12 -4.04
N SER A 14 1.99 3.11 -3.38
CA SER A 14 2.36 4.08 -2.33
C SER A 14 2.32 5.52 -2.89
N ARG A 15 2.85 5.73 -4.10
CA ARG A 15 2.79 7.03 -4.77
C ARG A 15 1.36 7.52 -5.00
N LEU A 16 0.45 6.61 -5.40
CA LEU A 16 -0.98 6.94 -5.55
C LEU A 16 -1.60 7.38 -4.23
N ILE A 17 -1.28 6.68 -3.13
CA ILE A 17 -1.75 7.02 -1.79
C ILE A 17 -1.18 8.37 -1.36
N GLU A 18 0.12 8.61 -1.50
CA GLU A 18 0.77 9.87 -1.17
C GLU A 18 0.13 11.05 -1.92
N GLU A 19 -0.09 10.92 -3.23
CA GLU A 19 -0.75 11.97 -4.02
C GLU A 19 -2.18 12.21 -3.57
N PHE A 20 -2.92 11.15 -3.22
CA PHE A 20 -4.28 11.30 -2.69
C PHE A 20 -4.29 11.97 -1.31
N LEU A 21 -3.29 11.74 -0.48
CA LEU A 21 -3.20 12.28 0.89
C LEU A 21 -2.70 13.72 0.95
N LYS A 22 -2.14 14.26 -0.13
CA LYS A 22 -1.71 15.67 -0.18
C LYS A 22 -2.83 16.59 0.28
N ASP A 23 -2.47 17.57 1.08
CA ASP A 23 -3.37 18.60 1.62
C ASP A 23 -4.55 18.07 2.45
N LYS A 24 -4.47 16.82 2.93
CA LYS A 24 -5.46 16.20 3.80
C LYS A 24 -4.85 15.80 5.13
N GLU A 25 -5.60 16.00 6.18
CA GLU A 25 -5.24 15.45 7.49
C GLU A 25 -5.39 13.91 7.46
N HIS A 26 -4.32 13.19 7.78
CA HIS A 26 -4.27 11.75 7.65
C HIS A 26 -3.26 11.09 8.61
N LEU A 27 -3.44 9.80 8.84
CA LEU A 27 -2.40 8.89 9.31
C LEU A 27 -1.93 8.05 8.11
N TYR A 28 -0.65 8.13 7.77
CA TYR A 28 0.00 7.17 6.88
C TYR A 28 0.96 6.33 7.70
N TYR A 29 0.78 5.02 7.63
CA TYR A 29 1.64 4.06 8.31
C TYR A 29 2.05 2.96 7.34
N GLU A 30 3.36 2.76 7.18
CA GLU A 30 3.93 1.66 6.40
C GLU A 30 4.40 0.57 7.35
N THR A 31 3.99 -0.67 7.07
CA THR A 31 4.41 -1.83 7.84
C THR A 31 5.78 -2.30 7.36
N ASP A 32 6.81 -2.04 8.15
CA ASP A 32 8.22 -2.27 7.83
C ASP A 32 8.87 -3.44 8.58
N SER A 33 8.11 -4.12 9.44
CA SER A 33 8.63 -5.10 10.38
C SER A 33 7.98 -6.47 10.22
N GLU A 34 8.68 -7.51 10.69
CA GLU A 34 8.22 -8.92 10.57
C GLU A 34 7.61 -9.46 11.87
N THR A 35 7.69 -8.73 12.98
CA THR A 35 7.14 -9.18 14.26
C THR A 35 5.97 -8.32 14.72
N LYS A 36 4.94 -8.97 15.29
CA LYS A 36 3.77 -8.28 15.85
C LYS A 36 4.17 -7.17 16.83
N GLN A 37 5.13 -7.44 17.72
CA GLN A 37 5.53 -6.49 18.75
C GLN A 37 6.22 -5.24 18.15
N SER A 38 7.11 -5.42 17.18
CA SER A 38 7.77 -4.30 16.50
C SER A 38 6.77 -3.45 15.72
N ILE A 39 5.81 -4.09 15.02
CA ILE A 39 4.75 -3.41 14.29
C ILE A 39 3.88 -2.59 15.25
N LEU A 40 3.42 -3.16 16.36
CA LEU A 40 2.62 -2.42 17.36
C LEU A 40 3.39 -1.27 17.98
N SER A 41 4.68 -1.46 18.26
CA SER A 41 5.53 -0.39 18.78
C SER A 41 5.70 0.77 17.78
N SER A 42 5.94 0.48 16.51
CA SER A 42 6.06 1.52 15.47
C SER A 42 4.72 2.19 15.18
N LEU A 43 3.62 1.44 15.13
CA LEU A 43 2.27 1.99 15.01
C LEU A 43 1.92 2.90 16.19
N SER A 44 2.25 2.49 17.41
CA SER A 44 2.02 3.28 18.63
C SER A 44 2.70 4.65 18.54
N ARG A 45 3.94 4.69 18.05
CA ARG A 45 4.67 5.95 17.81
C ARG A 45 4.04 6.80 16.72
N ALA A 46 3.57 6.16 15.65
CA ALA A 46 2.93 6.87 14.53
C ALA A 46 1.61 7.53 14.96
N VAL A 47 0.75 6.83 15.71
CA VAL A 47 -0.55 7.37 16.14
C VAL A 47 -0.46 8.37 17.28
N SER A 48 0.63 8.35 18.07
CA SER A 48 0.84 9.26 19.21
C SER A 48 1.71 10.47 18.88
N ASN A 49 2.04 10.71 17.60
CA ASN A 49 2.94 11.80 17.19
C ASN A 49 4.27 11.82 17.95
N GLY A 50 4.82 10.63 18.24
CA GLY A 50 6.09 10.47 18.93
C GLY A 50 6.02 10.55 20.47
N PHE A 51 4.83 10.75 21.08
CA PHE A 51 4.66 10.61 22.51
C PHE A 51 4.88 9.16 22.95
N ASN A 52 5.39 8.99 24.16
CA ASN A 52 5.71 7.66 24.70
C ASN A 52 4.44 6.93 25.19
N VAL A 53 3.58 6.57 24.24
CA VAL A 53 2.37 5.77 24.46
C VAL A 53 2.57 4.44 23.75
N SER A 54 2.22 3.34 24.41
CA SER A 54 2.21 2.01 23.80
C SER A 54 0.81 1.43 23.81
N PHE A 55 0.48 0.72 22.75
CA PHE A 55 -0.80 0.02 22.59
C PHE A 55 -0.55 -1.47 22.41
N ASP A 56 -1.41 -2.28 23.00
CA ASP A 56 -1.31 -3.75 22.95
C ASP A 56 -2.06 -4.34 21.73
N SER A 57 -2.87 -3.51 21.05
CA SER A 57 -3.66 -3.93 19.90
C SER A 57 -3.73 -2.84 18.82
N TRP A 58 -4.00 -3.24 17.58
CA TRP A 58 -4.31 -2.32 16.50
C TRP A 58 -5.59 -1.54 16.77
N SER A 59 -6.58 -2.20 17.37
CA SER A 59 -7.85 -1.57 17.75
C SER A 59 -7.65 -0.39 18.68
N ASP A 60 -6.83 -0.54 19.72
CA ASP A 60 -6.59 0.53 20.68
C ASP A 60 -5.79 1.68 20.07
N ALA A 61 -4.77 1.37 19.28
CA ALA A 61 -3.96 2.37 18.59
C ALA A 61 -4.82 3.21 17.62
N LEU A 62 -5.63 2.57 16.78
CA LEU A 62 -6.46 3.28 15.81
C LEU A 62 -7.65 4.01 16.44
N LYS A 63 -8.24 3.49 17.51
CA LYS A 63 -9.25 4.21 18.30
C LYS A 63 -8.68 5.46 18.95
N TYR A 64 -7.47 5.36 19.50
CA TYR A 64 -6.76 6.51 20.05
C TYR A 64 -6.57 7.60 19.00
N TYR A 65 -6.03 7.24 17.81
CA TYR A 65 -5.86 8.18 16.71
C TYR A 65 -7.18 8.87 16.34
N VAL A 66 -8.24 8.10 16.18
CA VAL A 66 -9.56 8.63 15.80
C VAL A 66 -10.12 9.54 16.89
N SER A 67 -9.92 9.24 18.17
CA SER A 67 -10.44 10.04 19.28
C SER A 67 -9.70 11.36 19.47
N THR A 68 -8.41 11.41 19.11
CA THR A 68 -7.55 12.59 19.27
C THR A 68 -7.56 13.52 18.05
N HIS A 69 -8.10 13.07 16.91
CA HIS A 69 -8.16 13.84 15.66
C HIS A 69 -9.64 14.03 15.25
N PRO A 70 -10.31 15.10 15.73
CA PRO A 70 -11.70 15.39 15.31
C PRO A 70 -11.77 15.82 13.85
N GLY A 71 -12.80 15.41 13.12
CA GLY A 71 -13.02 15.77 11.71
C GLY A 71 -12.96 14.58 10.75
N LYS A 72 -12.69 14.82 9.49
CA LYS A 72 -12.50 13.75 8.49
C LYS A 72 -11.15 13.07 8.73
N ARG A 73 -11.20 11.77 8.94
CA ARG A 73 -10.05 10.97 9.35
C ARG A 73 -9.72 9.98 8.25
N ILE A 74 -8.55 10.12 7.68
CA ILE A 74 -8.03 9.19 6.68
C ILE A 74 -6.91 8.41 7.36
N ILE A 75 -7.00 7.10 7.32
CA ILE A 75 -5.99 6.18 7.80
C ILE A 75 -5.56 5.33 6.62
N ALA A 76 -4.30 5.44 6.23
CA ALA A 76 -3.70 4.62 5.19
C ALA A 76 -2.63 3.71 5.79
N ILE A 77 -2.77 2.42 5.60
CA ILE A 77 -1.82 1.40 6.05
C ILE A 77 -1.24 0.75 4.81
N ASP A 78 0.03 1.02 4.56
CA ASP A 78 0.75 0.44 3.42
C ASP A 78 1.49 -0.84 3.82
N GLU A 79 1.74 -1.70 2.84
CA GLU A 79 2.36 -3.02 2.98
C GLU A 79 1.68 -3.89 4.06
N PHE A 80 0.34 -3.76 4.18
CA PHE A 80 -0.48 -4.40 5.21
C PHE A 80 -0.34 -5.94 5.27
N GLN A 81 0.08 -6.59 4.17
CA GLN A 81 0.35 -8.02 4.17
C GLN A 81 1.42 -8.45 5.18
N TYR A 82 2.37 -7.58 5.54
CA TYR A 82 3.36 -7.91 6.58
C TYR A 82 2.73 -7.96 7.95
N ALA A 83 1.81 -7.06 8.25
CA ALA A 83 1.04 -7.09 9.49
C ALA A 83 0.20 -8.38 9.59
N ILE A 84 -0.48 -8.78 8.51
CA ILE A 84 -1.24 -10.03 8.46
C ILE A 84 -0.33 -11.26 8.63
N LYS A 85 0.87 -11.23 8.05
CA LYS A 85 1.85 -12.31 8.18
C LYS A 85 2.35 -12.45 9.62
N ALA A 86 2.61 -11.32 10.28
CA ALA A 86 3.08 -11.28 11.65
C ALA A 86 1.99 -11.64 12.67
N ASP A 87 0.74 -11.31 12.35
CA ASP A 87 -0.44 -11.60 13.19
C ASP A 87 -1.63 -11.99 12.32
N PRO A 88 -1.86 -13.28 12.08
CA PRO A 88 -3.00 -13.75 11.28
C PRO A 88 -4.38 -13.37 11.84
N ASP A 89 -4.50 -13.16 13.16
CA ASP A 89 -5.75 -12.78 13.82
C ASP A 89 -6.11 -11.32 13.57
N LEU A 90 -5.15 -10.51 13.12
CA LEU A 90 -5.36 -9.11 12.76
C LEU A 90 -6.50 -8.92 11.75
N ARG A 91 -6.72 -9.89 10.86
CA ARG A 91 -7.83 -9.81 9.87
C ARG A 91 -9.20 -9.76 10.56
N ILE A 92 -9.37 -10.56 11.62
CA ILE A 92 -10.60 -10.61 12.42
C ILE A 92 -10.70 -9.36 13.30
N GLU A 93 -9.57 -8.95 13.89
CA GLU A 93 -9.51 -7.73 14.68
C GLU A 93 -9.91 -6.50 13.83
N MET A 94 -9.38 -6.37 12.62
CA MET A 94 -9.73 -5.29 11.69
C MET A 94 -11.19 -5.31 11.26
N GLN A 95 -11.78 -6.50 11.07
CA GLN A 95 -13.21 -6.65 10.81
C GLN A 95 -14.02 -6.10 11.98
N ALA A 96 -13.74 -6.56 13.19
CA ALA A 96 -14.45 -6.11 14.39
C ALA A 96 -14.30 -4.61 14.61
N LEU A 97 -13.10 -4.08 14.46
CA LEU A 97 -12.81 -2.65 14.58
C LEU A 97 -13.58 -1.82 13.53
N TRP A 98 -13.61 -2.29 12.29
CA TRP A 98 -14.37 -1.63 11.23
C TRP A 98 -15.86 -1.60 11.54
N ASP A 99 -16.46 -2.74 11.88
CA ASP A 99 -17.89 -2.86 12.09
C ASP A 99 -18.37 -2.09 13.33
N THR A 100 -17.57 -2.07 14.39
CA THR A 100 -17.98 -1.48 15.65
C THR A 100 -17.61 -0.01 15.82
N TYR A 101 -16.52 0.44 15.18
CA TYR A 101 -15.98 1.75 15.47
C TYR A 101 -15.63 2.60 14.24
N LEU A 102 -14.74 2.16 13.34
CA LEU A 102 -14.21 3.02 12.27
C LEU A 102 -15.31 3.48 11.29
N SER A 103 -16.19 2.56 10.88
CA SER A 103 -17.28 2.88 9.95
C SER A 103 -18.25 3.92 10.52
N ARG A 104 -18.50 3.84 11.82
CA ARG A 104 -19.45 4.73 12.55
C ARG A 104 -18.86 6.11 12.86
N ASN A 105 -17.54 6.22 12.87
CA ASN A 105 -16.84 7.47 13.17
C ASN A 105 -16.36 8.20 11.90
N GLY A 106 -16.92 7.88 10.74
CA GLY A 106 -16.62 8.60 9.49
C GLY A 106 -15.21 8.41 8.95
N VAL A 107 -14.52 7.33 9.37
CA VAL A 107 -13.15 7.05 8.95
C VAL A 107 -13.11 6.55 7.51
N MET A 108 -12.15 7.04 6.74
CA MET A 108 -11.69 6.42 5.51
C MET A 108 -10.47 5.58 5.81
N LEU A 109 -10.61 4.26 5.73
CA LEU A 109 -9.52 3.31 5.92
C LEU A 109 -9.04 2.82 4.56
N ILE A 110 -7.75 2.98 4.28
CA ILE A 110 -7.06 2.48 3.09
C ILE A 110 -6.10 1.39 3.53
N LEU A 111 -6.31 0.17 3.04
CA LEU A 111 -5.39 -0.95 3.23
C LEU A 111 -4.71 -1.25 1.91
N CYS A 112 -3.39 -1.12 1.88
CA CYS A 112 -2.58 -1.31 0.69
C CYS A 112 -1.60 -2.46 0.86
N GLY A 113 -1.37 -3.21 -0.22
CA GLY A 113 -0.39 -4.29 -0.18
C GLY A 113 0.05 -4.79 -1.54
N SER A 114 1.28 -5.35 -1.56
CA SER A 114 1.90 -5.90 -2.78
C SER A 114 1.63 -7.40 -2.97
N SER A 115 1.20 -8.12 -1.94
CA SER A 115 0.81 -9.52 -2.02
C SER A 115 -0.66 -9.67 -2.40
N LEU A 116 -0.94 -10.01 -3.66
CA LEU A 116 -2.31 -10.24 -4.14
C LEU A 116 -3.05 -11.31 -3.32
N THR A 117 -2.37 -12.42 -2.99
CA THR A 117 -2.95 -13.50 -2.19
C THR A 117 -3.36 -13.03 -0.80
N SER A 118 -2.47 -12.32 -0.10
CA SER A 118 -2.77 -11.79 1.24
C SER A 118 -3.88 -10.74 1.21
N MET A 119 -3.86 -9.84 0.23
CA MET A 119 -4.89 -8.81 0.11
C MET A 119 -6.24 -9.39 -0.31
N ASN A 120 -6.26 -10.39 -1.20
CA ASN A 120 -7.50 -11.08 -1.55
C ASN A 120 -8.09 -11.88 -0.38
N SER A 121 -7.27 -12.35 0.56
CA SER A 121 -7.78 -13.01 1.76
C SER A 121 -8.63 -12.11 2.67
N LEU A 122 -8.58 -10.78 2.46
CA LEU A 122 -9.39 -9.81 3.20
C LEU A 122 -10.80 -9.65 2.64
N THR A 123 -10.94 -9.68 1.31
CA THR A 123 -12.19 -9.30 0.61
C THR A 123 -12.61 -10.24 -0.49
N GLY A 124 -11.80 -11.27 -0.81
CA GLY A 124 -11.92 -12.05 -2.05
C GLY A 124 -13.10 -13.02 -2.12
N ASP A 125 -13.64 -13.46 -0.99
CA ASP A 125 -14.79 -14.39 -0.94
C ASP A 125 -15.69 -14.14 0.27
N LEU A 126 -16.85 -14.84 0.31
CA LEU A 126 -17.85 -14.71 1.39
C LEU A 126 -17.31 -15.02 2.80
N LYS A 127 -16.22 -15.76 2.92
CA LYS A 127 -15.58 -16.09 4.19
C LYS A 127 -14.50 -15.09 4.59
N SER A 128 -14.14 -14.20 3.70
CA SER A 128 -13.12 -13.18 3.97
C SER A 128 -13.64 -12.16 4.99
N PRO A 129 -12.83 -11.77 6.00
CA PRO A 129 -13.30 -10.94 7.11
C PRO A 129 -13.86 -9.57 6.68
N LEU A 130 -13.33 -8.97 5.63
CA LEU A 130 -13.77 -7.65 5.14
C LEU A 130 -14.65 -7.75 3.87
N TYR A 131 -15.13 -8.94 3.51
CA TYR A 131 -16.01 -9.12 2.37
C TYR A 131 -17.29 -8.26 2.50
N GLY A 132 -17.65 -7.58 1.42
CA GLY A 132 -18.84 -6.72 1.36
C GLY A 132 -18.77 -5.43 2.20
N ARG A 133 -17.64 -5.16 2.88
CA ARG A 133 -17.41 -3.95 3.68
C ARG A 133 -16.62 -2.88 2.94
N ASN A 134 -15.87 -3.29 1.93
CA ASN A 134 -15.07 -2.37 1.11
C ASN A 134 -15.97 -1.59 0.14
N SER A 135 -15.78 -0.28 0.14
CA SER A 135 -16.42 0.63 -0.82
C SER A 135 -15.72 0.61 -2.18
N LEU A 136 -14.44 0.23 -2.19
CA LEU A 136 -13.59 0.22 -3.37
C LEU A 136 -12.49 -0.84 -3.23
N ASP A 137 -12.25 -1.60 -4.29
CA ASP A 137 -11.15 -2.57 -4.42
C ASP A 137 -10.40 -2.26 -5.73
N LEU A 138 -9.20 -1.69 -5.58
CA LEU A 138 -8.37 -1.27 -6.69
C LEU A 138 -7.20 -2.23 -6.90
N THR A 139 -7.10 -2.81 -8.09
CA THR A 139 -5.91 -3.52 -8.53
C THR A 139 -5.08 -2.62 -9.43
N ILE A 140 -3.92 -2.19 -8.95
CA ILE A 140 -2.99 -1.37 -9.72
C ILE A 140 -2.14 -2.27 -10.59
N LEU A 141 -2.24 -2.05 -11.90
CA LEU A 141 -1.51 -2.78 -12.92
C LEU A 141 -0.36 -1.92 -13.46
N PRO A 142 0.68 -2.55 -14.05
CA PRO A 142 1.65 -1.82 -14.88
C PRO A 142 0.95 -1.02 -15.97
N PHE A 143 1.58 0.03 -16.45
CA PHE A 143 1.06 0.80 -17.58
C PHE A 143 0.95 -0.07 -18.82
N PRO A 144 -0.17 -0.04 -19.54
CA PRO A 144 -0.27 -0.71 -20.83
C PRO A 144 0.63 0.01 -21.87
N PHE A 145 1.15 -0.74 -22.83
CA PHE A 145 2.07 -0.20 -23.85
C PHE A 145 1.59 1.11 -24.47
N ARG A 146 0.29 1.18 -24.81
CA ARG A 146 -0.33 2.37 -25.42
C ARG A 146 -0.14 3.68 -24.66
N THR A 147 0.07 3.63 -23.33
CA THR A 147 0.27 4.83 -22.49
C THR A 147 1.74 5.21 -22.35
N THR A 148 2.65 4.39 -22.87
CA THR A 148 4.10 4.56 -22.76
C THR A 148 4.76 4.85 -24.08
N VAL A 149 3.99 4.91 -25.18
CA VAL A 149 4.48 5.19 -26.53
C VAL A 149 4.88 6.65 -26.66
N SER A 150 6.08 6.88 -27.16
CA SER A 150 6.63 8.19 -27.58
C SER A 150 6.66 8.31 -29.11
N GLU A 151 7.21 9.43 -29.61
CA GLU A 151 7.41 9.65 -31.05
C GLU A 151 8.32 8.58 -31.69
N ASP A 152 9.32 8.12 -30.95
CA ASP A 152 10.15 6.96 -31.37
C ASP A 152 9.48 5.66 -30.93
N TYR A 153 8.71 5.09 -31.87
CA TYR A 153 7.98 3.84 -31.65
C TYR A 153 8.89 2.65 -31.37
N ARG A 154 10.01 2.52 -32.10
CA ARG A 154 10.97 1.41 -31.91
C ARG A 154 11.54 1.45 -30.50
N ARG A 155 12.01 2.61 -30.07
CA ARG A 155 12.55 2.81 -28.72
C ARG A 155 11.49 2.55 -27.64
N SER A 156 10.24 2.93 -27.89
CA SER A 156 9.12 2.65 -26.99
C SER A 156 8.91 1.15 -26.81
N VAL A 157 8.98 0.36 -27.88
CA VAL A 157 8.86 -1.11 -27.84
C VAL A 157 10.03 -1.72 -27.03
N GLU A 158 11.25 -1.32 -27.32
CA GLU A 158 12.46 -1.81 -26.63
C GLU A 158 12.38 -1.51 -25.13
N ARG A 159 12.06 -0.28 -24.74
CA ARG A 159 11.87 0.13 -23.33
C ARG A 159 10.76 -0.66 -22.65
N TYR A 160 9.63 -0.83 -23.32
CA TYR A 160 8.51 -1.57 -22.76
C TYR A 160 8.81 -3.07 -22.59
N ALA A 161 9.53 -3.67 -23.53
CA ALA A 161 9.95 -5.07 -23.45
C ALA A 161 10.78 -5.37 -22.18
N VAL A 162 11.60 -4.41 -21.75
CA VAL A 162 12.42 -4.53 -20.54
C VAL A 162 11.63 -4.23 -19.26
N THR A 163 10.86 -3.14 -19.29
CA THR A 163 10.21 -2.61 -18.06
C THR A 163 8.85 -3.26 -17.79
N GLY A 164 8.23 -3.88 -18.80
CA GLY A 164 6.87 -4.42 -18.71
C GLY A 164 5.82 -3.38 -18.32
N GLY A 165 6.11 -2.09 -18.56
CA GLY A 165 5.25 -0.98 -18.15
C GLY A 165 5.25 -0.70 -16.65
N VAL A 166 6.15 -1.31 -15.87
CA VAL A 166 6.26 -1.03 -14.43
C VAL A 166 6.85 0.35 -14.21
N PRO A 167 6.12 1.30 -13.58
CA PRO A 167 6.52 2.70 -13.48
C PRO A 167 7.91 2.91 -12.88
N TYR A 168 8.24 2.14 -11.84
CA TYR A 168 9.57 2.23 -11.22
C TYR A 168 10.70 1.91 -12.21
N TYR A 169 10.57 0.83 -12.98
CA TYR A 169 11.60 0.47 -13.95
C TYR A 169 11.65 1.47 -15.10
N MET A 170 10.50 1.98 -15.50
CA MET A 170 10.44 3.03 -16.53
C MET A 170 11.16 4.30 -16.08
N SER A 171 11.07 4.69 -14.79
CA SER A 171 11.74 5.86 -14.25
C SER A 171 13.27 5.71 -14.15
N LEU A 172 13.78 4.49 -14.22
CA LEU A 172 15.22 4.19 -14.23
C LEU A 172 15.83 4.22 -15.64
N MET A 173 14.99 4.24 -16.68
CA MET A 173 15.47 4.33 -18.06
C MET A 173 15.96 5.74 -18.35
N THR A 174 17.09 5.83 -19.03
CA THR A 174 17.71 7.11 -19.44
C THR A 174 17.32 7.49 -20.85
N ASP A 175 17.82 8.64 -21.32
CA ASP A 175 17.70 9.02 -22.74
C ASP A 175 18.77 8.35 -23.63
N GLY A 176 19.66 7.53 -23.07
CA GLY A 176 20.63 6.72 -23.77
C GLY A 176 20.01 5.58 -24.61
N GLU A 177 20.84 4.74 -25.20
CA GLU A 177 20.39 3.55 -25.94
C GLU A 177 19.72 2.55 -24.97
N PRO A 178 18.55 1.98 -25.31
CA PRO A 178 17.85 1.04 -24.44
C PRO A 178 18.70 -0.17 -24.02
N ILE A 179 19.64 -0.61 -24.85
CA ILE A 179 20.53 -1.73 -24.53
C ILE A 179 21.46 -1.40 -23.36
N ASP A 180 21.95 -0.17 -23.26
CA ASP A 180 22.83 0.26 -22.16
C ASP A 180 22.06 0.30 -20.82
N ASP A 181 20.79 0.75 -20.89
CA ASP A 181 19.90 0.69 -19.72
C ASP A 181 19.61 -0.75 -19.30
N ILE A 182 19.39 -1.66 -20.26
CA ILE A 182 19.19 -3.10 -19.96
C ILE A 182 20.42 -3.67 -19.24
N ILE A 183 21.62 -3.44 -19.76
CA ILE A 183 22.86 -3.91 -19.15
C ILE A 183 22.98 -3.38 -17.72
N ARG A 184 22.81 -2.07 -17.53
CA ARG A 184 22.88 -1.41 -16.24
C ARG A 184 21.83 -1.93 -15.25
N LEU A 185 20.60 -2.17 -15.69
CA LEU A 185 19.48 -2.57 -14.83
C LEU A 185 19.41 -4.07 -14.54
N THR A 186 20.09 -4.91 -15.33
CA THR A 186 19.99 -6.38 -15.22
C THR A 186 21.32 -7.05 -14.84
N MET A 187 22.46 -6.48 -15.22
CA MET A 187 23.77 -7.13 -15.10
C MET A 187 24.67 -6.53 -14.03
N ASP A 188 24.40 -5.29 -13.59
CA ASP A 188 25.21 -4.68 -12.54
C ASP A 188 24.88 -5.28 -11.17
N MET A 189 25.94 -5.44 -10.31
CA MET A 189 25.76 -5.89 -8.94
C MET A 189 24.87 -4.90 -8.17
N GLY A 190 23.76 -5.40 -7.60
CA GLY A 190 22.76 -4.55 -6.94
C GLY A 190 21.66 -4.04 -7.87
N SER A 191 21.57 -4.59 -9.09
CA SER A 191 20.53 -4.27 -10.06
C SER A 191 19.11 -4.36 -9.47
N PRO A 192 18.21 -3.45 -9.84
CA PRO A 192 16.82 -3.47 -9.41
C PRO A 192 15.94 -4.47 -10.16
N LEU A 193 16.40 -5.10 -11.26
CA LEU A 193 15.68 -6.10 -12.07
C LEU A 193 16.09 -7.54 -11.77
#